data_eb855a4a9fc0e0832487a3b8eb684ac9
#
_entry.id   eb855a4a9fc0e0832487a3b8eb684ac9
#
_cell.length_a   1.000
_cell.length_b   1.000
_cell.length_c   1.000
_cell.angle_alpha   90.00
_cell.angle_beta   90.00
_cell.angle_gamma   90.00
#
_symmetry.space_group_name_H-M   'P 1'
#
loop_
_entity.id
_entity.type
_entity.pdbx_description
1 polymer ?
#
loop_
_entity_poly.entity_id
_entity_poly.type
_entity_poly.pdbx_seq_one_letter_code
_entity_poly.pdbx_strand_id
1 'polypeptide(L)'
;ITNIKAAFEQLGGDIELNQVPGLVKQLEEDVKKANRAFEDQQILAESVSESVAANEQKITVLNDRIQKRKKRIAGNKAEGRITATDHNWGFAVIDVPENMPVDNTSKLIVKRGAAFIGKLSINAIEGKRVIADIDYPSMSAGMVVQPGDAVILAKPVTN
;
A
#
# COMPACT_ATOMS: atom_id res chain seq x y z
N ILE A 1 -24.11 69.78 11.90
CA ILE A 1 -24.30 69.81 10.44
C ILE A 1 -22.96 69.80 9.70
N THR A 2 -21.91 70.47 10.20
CA THR A 2 -20.58 70.62 9.56
C THR A 2 -19.81 69.29 9.51
N ASN A 3 -19.92 68.41 10.51
CA ASN A 3 -19.23 67.13 10.55
C ASN A 3 -19.79 66.08 9.60
N ILE A 4 -21.10 66.22 9.25
CA ILE A 4 -21.74 65.29 8.28
C ILE A 4 -21.31 65.63 6.87
N LYS A 5 -21.15 66.97 6.55
CA LYS A 5 -20.64 67.40 5.26
C LYS A 5 -19.20 66.96 4.98
N ALA A 6 -18.31 67.02 5.97
CA ALA A 6 -16.96 66.58 5.83
C ALA A 6 -16.82 65.05 5.64
N ALA A 7 -17.66 64.24 6.28
CA ALA A 7 -17.74 62.81 6.06
C ALA A 7 -18.30 62.47 4.67
N PHE A 8 -19.22 63.30 4.16
CA PHE A 8 -19.80 63.15 2.81
C PHE A 8 -18.80 63.51 1.69
N GLU A 9 -17.95 64.48 1.90
CA GLU A 9 -16.88 64.83 0.94
C GLU A 9 -15.77 63.74 0.86
N GLN A 10 -15.54 63.02 1.94
CA GLN A 10 -14.61 61.89 1.94
C GLN A 10 -15.16 60.60 1.25
N LEU A 11 -16.49 60.49 1.07
CA LEU A 11 -17.13 59.37 0.42
C LEU A 11 -17.39 59.51 -1.09
N GLY A 12 -16.84 60.58 -1.72
CA GLY A 12 -16.95 60.82 -3.16
C GLY A 12 -18.18 61.70 -3.47
N GLY A 13 -17.96 62.99 -3.49
CA GLY A 13 -18.86 64.14 -3.46
C GLY A 13 -19.95 64.33 -4.50
N ASP A 14 -20.57 63.26 -5.02
CA ASP A 14 -21.61 63.34 -6.07
C ASP A 14 -22.91 62.59 -5.71
N ILE A 15 -23.16 62.33 -4.42
CA ILE A 15 -24.33 61.59 -3.99
C ILE A 15 -25.41 62.58 -3.48
N GLU A 16 -26.50 62.71 -4.17
CA GLU A 16 -27.65 63.51 -3.70
C GLU A 16 -28.24 62.91 -2.42
N LEU A 17 -28.58 63.72 -1.43
CA LEU A 17 -29.15 63.32 -0.13
C LEU A 17 -30.36 62.37 -0.27
N ASN A 18 -31.10 62.46 -1.35
CA ASN A 18 -32.27 61.64 -1.65
C ASN A 18 -31.89 60.18 -2.04
N GLN A 19 -30.64 59.93 -2.44
CA GLN A 19 -30.15 58.60 -2.88
C GLN A 19 -29.53 57.83 -1.74
N VAL A 20 -29.14 58.46 -0.64
CA VAL A 20 -28.48 57.88 0.53
C VAL A 20 -29.25 56.68 1.12
N PRO A 21 -30.59 56.75 1.34
CA PRO A 21 -31.30 55.60 1.89
C PRO A 21 -31.31 54.38 0.95
N GLY A 22 -31.36 54.62 -0.37
CA GLY A 22 -31.29 53.59 -1.38
C GLY A 22 -29.90 52.92 -1.41
N LEU A 23 -28.84 53.72 -1.34
CA LEU A 23 -27.45 53.24 -1.34
C LEU A 23 -27.10 52.44 -0.08
N VAL A 24 -27.58 52.88 1.08
CA VAL A 24 -27.41 52.15 2.36
C VAL A 24 -28.11 50.79 2.26
N LYS A 25 -29.30 50.72 1.76
CA LYS A 25 -30.03 49.47 1.59
C LYS A 25 -29.33 48.51 0.61
N GLN A 26 -28.79 49.06 -0.48
CA GLN A 26 -28.03 48.27 -1.46
C GLN A 26 -26.72 47.75 -0.86
N LEU A 27 -26.00 48.58 -0.10
CA LEU A 27 -24.79 48.17 0.61
C LEU A 27 -25.09 47.10 1.67
N GLU A 28 -26.16 47.22 2.42
CA GLU A 28 -26.58 46.19 3.37
C GLU A 28 -26.91 44.86 2.69
N GLU A 29 -27.57 44.89 1.53
CA GLU A 29 -27.85 43.68 0.74
C GLU A 29 -26.56 43.06 0.18
N ASP A 30 -25.64 43.90 -0.31
CA ASP A 30 -24.35 43.45 -0.86
C ASP A 30 -23.44 42.85 0.24
N VAL A 31 -23.40 43.47 1.42
CA VAL A 31 -22.69 42.91 2.60
C VAL A 31 -23.31 41.57 2.99
N LYS A 32 -24.64 41.49 3.02
CA LYS A 32 -25.35 40.24 3.35
C LYS A 32 -25.07 39.13 2.32
N LYS A 33 -25.03 39.47 1.02
CA LYS A 33 -24.64 38.52 -0.05
C LYS A 33 -23.19 38.10 0.07
N ALA A 34 -22.27 39.06 0.31
CA ALA A 34 -20.85 38.78 0.48
C ALA A 34 -20.60 37.87 1.70
N ASN A 35 -21.26 38.13 2.82
CA ASN A 35 -21.14 37.30 4.00
C ASN A 35 -21.62 35.85 3.76
N ARG A 36 -22.77 35.71 3.09
CA ARG A 36 -23.26 34.35 2.73
C ARG A 36 -22.28 33.62 1.80
N ALA A 37 -21.78 34.32 0.77
CA ALA A 37 -20.84 33.74 -0.15
C ALA A 37 -19.51 33.32 0.57
N PHE A 38 -19.10 34.12 1.56
CA PHE A 38 -17.96 33.80 2.40
C PHE A 38 -18.21 32.55 3.27
N GLU A 39 -19.37 32.47 3.92
CA GLU A 39 -19.76 31.30 4.71
C GLU A 39 -19.83 30.02 3.84
N ASP A 40 -20.44 30.11 2.65
CA ASP A 40 -20.54 28.99 1.70
C ASP A 40 -19.15 28.52 1.24
N GLN A 41 -18.23 29.48 0.95
CA GLN A 41 -16.86 29.15 0.59
C GLN A 41 -16.09 28.53 1.75
N GLN A 42 -16.30 28.97 2.98
CA GLN A 42 -15.66 28.40 4.16
C GLN A 42 -16.10 26.95 4.38
N ILE A 43 -17.41 26.68 4.30
CA ILE A 43 -17.97 25.33 4.41
C ILE A 43 -17.40 24.42 3.31
N LEU A 44 -17.33 24.93 2.08
CA LEU A 44 -16.77 24.18 0.96
C LEU A 44 -15.28 23.87 1.18
N ALA A 45 -14.50 24.86 1.63
CA ALA A 45 -13.08 24.68 1.92
C ALA A 45 -12.84 23.63 3.01
N GLU A 46 -13.65 23.65 4.08
CA GLU A 46 -13.58 22.65 5.15
C GLU A 46 -13.91 21.25 4.63
N SER A 47 -15.00 21.10 3.87
CA SER A 47 -15.43 19.83 3.26
C SER A 47 -14.37 19.26 2.30
N VAL A 48 -13.74 20.13 1.50
CA VAL A 48 -12.65 19.74 0.60
C VAL A 48 -11.43 19.29 1.40
N SER A 49 -11.06 20.03 2.46
CA SER A 49 -9.94 19.69 3.35
C SER A 49 -10.13 18.32 4.00
N GLU A 50 -11.33 18.03 4.52
CA GLU A 50 -11.68 16.73 5.07
C GLU A 50 -11.60 15.60 4.02
N SER A 51 -12.09 15.88 2.81
CA SER A 51 -12.04 14.92 1.71
C SER A 51 -10.60 14.62 1.28
N VAL A 52 -9.74 15.63 1.24
CA VAL A 52 -8.30 15.47 0.96
C VAL A 52 -7.65 14.59 2.03
N ALA A 53 -7.84 14.92 3.31
CA ALA A 53 -7.28 14.13 4.42
C ALA A 53 -7.74 12.66 4.38
N ALA A 54 -9.03 12.42 4.12
CA ALA A 54 -9.56 11.07 3.98
C ALA A 54 -8.97 10.31 2.79
N ASN A 55 -8.75 11.00 1.67
CA ASN A 55 -8.15 10.39 0.49
C ASN A 55 -6.66 10.09 0.70
N GLU A 56 -5.91 10.95 1.38
CA GLU A 56 -4.51 10.71 1.74
C GLU A 56 -4.36 9.48 2.63
N GLN A 57 -5.24 9.31 3.61
CA GLN A 57 -5.27 8.10 4.44
C GLN A 57 -5.55 6.84 3.60
N LYS A 58 -6.53 6.89 2.67
CA LYS A 58 -6.82 5.77 1.77
C LYS A 58 -5.62 5.43 0.87
N ILE A 59 -4.93 6.44 0.35
CA ILE A 59 -3.72 6.27 -0.48
C ILE A 59 -2.63 5.57 0.32
N THR A 60 -2.40 5.97 1.56
CA THR A 60 -1.41 5.34 2.45
C THR A 60 -1.73 3.87 2.67
N VAL A 61 -2.97 3.54 3.05
CA VAL A 61 -3.41 2.16 3.26
C VAL A 61 -3.30 1.31 1.98
N LEU A 62 -3.67 1.88 0.83
CA LEU A 62 -3.57 1.19 -0.46
C LEU A 62 -2.11 0.93 -0.86
N ASN A 63 -1.23 1.90 -0.64
CA ASN A 63 0.19 1.74 -0.91
C ASN A 63 0.81 0.63 -0.04
N ASP A 64 0.47 0.58 1.24
CA ASP A 64 0.92 -0.49 2.14
C ASP A 64 0.45 -1.86 1.67
N ARG A 65 -0.82 -1.98 1.24
CA ARG A 65 -1.33 -3.22 0.65
C ARG A 65 -0.59 -3.62 -0.61
N ILE A 66 -0.31 -2.66 -1.49
CA ILE A 66 0.44 -2.90 -2.73
C ILE A 66 1.85 -3.39 -2.40
N GLN A 67 2.55 -2.78 -1.46
CA GLN A 67 3.89 -3.20 -1.04
C GLN A 67 3.89 -4.60 -0.43
N LYS A 68 2.96 -4.89 0.46
CA LYS A 68 2.79 -6.24 1.04
C LYS A 68 2.52 -7.28 -0.05
N ARG A 69 1.62 -6.95 -1.00
CA ARG A 69 1.31 -7.84 -2.13
C ARG A 69 2.52 -8.06 -3.04
N LYS A 70 3.30 -7.01 -3.36
CA LYS A 70 4.53 -7.13 -4.16
C LYS A 70 5.55 -8.04 -3.47
N LYS A 71 5.80 -7.85 -2.18
CA LYS A 71 6.71 -8.70 -1.39
C LYS A 71 6.28 -10.16 -1.42
N ARG A 72 4.97 -10.43 -1.22
CA ARG A 72 4.41 -11.77 -1.26
C ARG A 72 4.56 -12.43 -2.63
N ILE A 73 4.26 -11.71 -3.72
CA ILE A 73 4.42 -12.23 -5.09
C ILE A 73 5.89 -12.53 -5.37
N ALA A 74 6.81 -11.66 -4.97
CA ALA A 74 8.24 -11.87 -5.13
C ALA A 74 8.72 -13.09 -4.33
N GLY A 75 8.26 -13.24 -3.07
CA GLY A 75 8.57 -14.39 -2.24
C GLY A 75 8.04 -15.71 -2.82
N ASN A 76 6.80 -15.71 -3.30
CA ASN A 76 6.19 -16.91 -3.89
C ASN A 76 6.82 -17.33 -5.23
N LYS A 77 7.52 -16.42 -5.91
CA LYS A 77 8.30 -16.69 -7.12
C LYS A 77 9.76 -17.06 -6.84
N ALA A 78 10.19 -16.92 -5.60
CA ALA A 78 11.55 -17.24 -5.21
C ALA A 78 11.82 -18.73 -5.37
N GLU A 79 12.98 -19.06 -5.92
CA GLU A 79 13.46 -20.43 -6.09
C GLU A 79 14.74 -20.60 -5.31
N GLY A 80 14.75 -21.60 -4.41
CA GLY A 80 15.96 -22.09 -3.78
C GLY A 80 16.66 -23.12 -4.67
N ARG A 81 17.86 -23.50 -4.30
CA ARG A 81 18.63 -24.52 -5.01
C ARG A 81 19.21 -25.54 -4.03
N ILE A 82 19.12 -26.80 -4.37
CA ILE A 82 19.74 -27.87 -3.61
C ILE A 82 21.25 -27.82 -3.82
N THR A 83 21.99 -27.74 -2.72
CA THR A 83 23.46 -27.68 -2.74
C THR A 83 24.08 -29.03 -2.41
N ALA A 84 23.45 -29.82 -1.55
CA ALA A 84 23.90 -31.14 -1.19
C ALA A 84 22.70 -32.05 -0.86
N THR A 85 22.90 -33.34 -1.06
CA THR A 85 21.91 -34.38 -0.69
C THR A 85 22.61 -35.55 -0.06
N ASP A 86 22.02 -36.13 0.97
CA ASP A 86 22.40 -37.40 1.53
C ASP A 86 21.21 -38.37 1.52
N HIS A 87 21.24 -39.31 0.59
CA HIS A 87 20.18 -40.27 0.42
C HIS A 87 20.15 -41.36 1.49
N ASN A 88 21.27 -41.63 2.17
CA ASN A 88 21.33 -42.62 3.24
C ASN A 88 20.62 -42.08 4.49
N TRP A 89 20.81 -40.79 4.76
CA TRP A 89 20.16 -40.09 5.88
C TRP A 89 18.84 -39.44 5.49
N GLY A 90 18.51 -39.36 4.19
CA GLY A 90 17.25 -38.86 3.70
C GLY A 90 17.07 -37.36 3.79
N PHE A 91 18.14 -36.56 3.79
CA PHE A 91 18.05 -35.11 3.84
C PHE A 91 18.71 -34.39 2.64
N ALA A 92 18.29 -33.18 2.43
CA ALA A 92 18.86 -32.26 1.46
C ALA A 92 19.21 -30.91 2.11
N VAL A 93 20.30 -30.31 1.68
CA VAL A 93 20.71 -28.96 2.04
C VAL A 93 20.35 -28.03 0.88
N ILE A 94 19.63 -26.98 1.19
CA ILE A 94 19.06 -26.04 0.22
C ILE A 94 19.58 -24.64 0.53
N ASP A 95 20.05 -23.95 -0.49
CA ASP A 95 20.32 -22.52 -0.41
C ASP A 95 19.07 -21.76 -0.85
N VAL A 96 18.52 -20.94 0.05
CA VAL A 96 17.29 -20.19 -0.18
C VAL A 96 17.59 -18.70 -0.24
N PRO A 97 17.01 -17.97 -1.20
CA PRO A 97 17.17 -16.52 -1.26
C PRO A 97 16.41 -15.84 -0.10
N GLU A 98 16.92 -14.70 0.35
CA GLU A 98 16.35 -13.94 1.49
C GLU A 98 14.87 -13.55 1.34
N ASN A 99 14.39 -13.45 0.11
CA ASN A 99 13.00 -13.11 -0.18
C ASN A 99 12.07 -14.33 -0.20
N MET A 100 12.57 -15.54 0.04
CA MET A 100 11.76 -16.75 0.11
C MET A 100 11.22 -16.91 1.54
N PRO A 101 9.89 -16.80 1.77
CA PRO A 101 9.32 -16.90 3.10
C PRO A 101 9.20 -18.36 3.53
N VAL A 102 10.29 -18.91 4.07
CA VAL A 102 10.34 -20.28 4.59
C VAL A 102 10.25 -20.27 6.12
N ASP A 103 9.51 -21.20 6.66
CA ASP A 103 9.41 -21.50 8.08
C ASP A 103 9.51 -23.02 8.32
N ASN A 104 9.65 -23.46 9.57
CA ASN A 104 9.77 -24.87 9.93
C ASN A 104 8.55 -25.73 9.58
N THR A 105 7.42 -25.10 9.26
CA THR A 105 6.18 -25.80 8.86
C THR A 105 6.02 -25.82 7.34
N SER A 106 6.83 -25.07 6.62
CA SER A 106 6.76 -24.97 5.17
C SER A 106 7.15 -26.28 4.52
N LYS A 107 6.41 -26.67 3.51
CA LYS A 107 6.77 -27.78 2.61
C LYS A 107 7.30 -27.23 1.31
N LEU A 108 8.32 -27.89 0.79
CA LEU A 108 8.99 -27.49 -0.43
C LEU A 108 8.73 -28.52 -1.54
N ILE A 109 8.66 -28.04 -2.77
CA ILE A 109 8.59 -28.86 -3.98
C ILE A 109 9.93 -28.79 -4.68
N VAL A 110 10.47 -29.96 -5.01
CA VAL A 110 11.68 -30.07 -5.84
C VAL A 110 11.27 -30.23 -7.30
N LYS A 111 11.91 -29.44 -8.15
CA LYS A 111 11.70 -29.51 -9.61
C LYS A 111 13.03 -29.52 -10.36
N ARG A 112 13.05 -30.17 -11.51
CA ARG A 112 14.17 -30.15 -12.46
C ARG A 112 13.61 -29.68 -13.82
N GLY A 113 13.86 -28.40 -14.14
CA GLY A 113 13.14 -27.75 -15.24
C GLY A 113 11.63 -27.72 -14.97
N ALA A 114 10.85 -28.34 -15.85
CA ALA A 114 9.39 -28.45 -15.70
C ALA A 114 8.96 -29.72 -14.93
N ALA A 115 9.87 -30.66 -14.69
CA ALA A 115 9.53 -31.95 -14.06
C ALA A 115 9.45 -31.81 -12.53
N PHE A 116 8.39 -32.34 -11.95
CA PHE A 116 8.24 -32.52 -10.51
C PHE A 116 9.10 -33.71 -10.08
N ILE A 117 9.93 -33.55 -9.06
CA ILE A 117 10.79 -34.60 -8.51
C ILE A 117 10.17 -35.19 -7.24
N GLY A 118 9.79 -34.35 -6.29
CA GLY A 118 9.26 -34.75 -5.01
C GLY A 118 9.01 -33.56 -4.10
N LYS A 119 8.74 -33.85 -2.82
CA LYS A 119 8.54 -32.86 -1.77
C LYS A 119 9.64 -33.01 -0.71
N LEU A 120 9.91 -31.89 -0.02
CA LEU A 120 10.78 -31.82 1.13
C LEU A 120 10.03 -31.22 2.30
N SER A 121 10.33 -31.67 3.51
CA SER A 121 9.83 -31.10 4.76
C SER A 121 10.99 -30.44 5.48
N ILE A 122 10.84 -29.16 5.85
CA ILE A 122 11.90 -28.42 6.50
C ILE A 122 12.12 -28.97 7.91
N ASN A 123 13.37 -29.25 8.25
CA ASN A 123 13.83 -29.72 9.56
C ASN A 123 14.51 -28.57 10.33
N ALA A 124 15.43 -27.86 9.69
CA ALA A 124 16.15 -26.74 10.30
C ALA A 124 16.41 -25.61 9.29
N ILE A 125 16.46 -24.38 9.79
CA ILE A 125 16.78 -23.19 9.01
C ILE A 125 17.95 -22.48 9.65
N GLU A 126 19.06 -22.34 8.91
CA GLU A 126 20.29 -21.68 9.35
C GLU A 126 20.61 -20.53 8.39
N GLY A 127 20.02 -19.37 8.64
CA GLY A 127 20.19 -18.20 7.78
C GLY A 127 19.65 -18.46 6.36
N LYS A 128 20.55 -18.56 5.36
CA LYS A 128 20.18 -18.86 3.97
C LYS A 128 20.16 -20.36 3.66
N ARG A 129 20.65 -21.19 4.58
CA ARG A 129 20.66 -22.64 4.41
C ARG A 129 19.47 -23.26 5.11
N VAL A 130 18.79 -24.12 4.40
CA VAL A 130 17.68 -24.91 4.91
C VAL A 130 18.04 -26.38 4.81
N ILE A 131 17.90 -27.09 5.91
CA ILE A 131 18.03 -28.55 5.95
C ILE A 131 16.60 -29.09 5.92
N ALA A 132 16.35 -29.98 4.96
CA ALA A 132 15.01 -30.53 4.77
C ALA A 132 15.08 -32.04 4.53
N ASP A 133 14.13 -32.76 5.10
CA ASP A 133 13.99 -34.20 4.95
C ASP A 133 13.27 -34.52 3.63
N ILE A 134 13.73 -35.55 2.94
CA ILE A 134 13.17 -36.00 1.67
C ILE A 134 11.92 -36.83 1.95
N ASP A 135 10.79 -36.38 1.43
CA ASP A 135 9.52 -37.12 1.50
C ASP A 135 9.49 -38.17 0.38
N TYR A 136 10.11 -39.32 0.64
CA TYR A 136 10.21 -40.41 -0.32
C TYR A 136 8.88 -40.88 -0.91
N PRO A 137 7.77 -40.98 -0.14
CA PRO A 137 6.47 -41.31 -0.70
C PRO A 137 5.96 -40.31 -1.76
N SER A 138 6.44 -39.07 -1.72
CA SER A 138 6.06 -38.04 -2.70
C SER A 138 6.90 -38.02 -3.96
N MET A 139 7.96 -38.83 -4.02
CA MET A 139 8.88 -38.84 -5.14
C MET A 139 8.26 -39.40 -6.42
N SER A 140 8.53 -38.76 -7.55
CA SER A 140 8.19 -39.29 -8.86
C SER A 140 8.97 -40.57 -9.16
N ALA A 141 8.31 -41.57 -9.74
CA ALA A 141 8.92 -42.87 -10.04
C ALA A 141 10.18 -42.72 -10.89
N GLY A 142 11.30 -43.28 -10.40
CA GLY A 142 12.60 -43.24 -11.08
C GLY A 142 13.35 -41.91 -10.95
N MET A 143 12.81 -40.95 -10.17
CA MET A 143 13.47 -39.69 -9.91
C MET A 143 14.13 -39.67 -8.53
N VAL A 144 15.27 -38.99 -8.43
CA VAL A 144 16.01 -38.77 -7.17
C VAL A 144 16.39 -37.31 -7.09
N VAL A 145 16.33 -36.78 -5.90
CA VAL A 145 16.76 -35.41 -5.59
C VAL A 145 18.27 -35.30 -5.79
N GLN A 146 18.72 -34.29 -6.49
CA GLN A 146 20.13 -34.07 -6.82
C GLN A 146 20.56 -32.63 -6.52
N PRO A 147 21.85 -32.42 -6.19
CA PRO A 147 22.40 -31.08 -6.16
C PRO A 147 22.16 -30.35 -7.50
N GLY A 148 21.74 -29.09 -7.44
CA GLY A 148 21.35 -28.29 -8.60
C GLY A 148 19.87 -28.25 -8.90
N ASP A 149 19.05 -29.11 -8.32
CA ASP A 149 17.60 -29.06 -8.46
C ASP A 149 17.04 -27.78 -7.84
N ALA A 150 16.02 -27.24 -8.48
CA ALA A 150 15.31 -26.06 -7.99
C ALA A 150 14.25 -26.42 -6.96
N VAL A 151 14.05 -25.55 -5.99
CA VAL A 151 13.11 -25.75 -4.89
C VAL A 151 12.20 -24.54 -4.79
N ILE A 152 10.89 -24.80 -4.71
CA ILE A 152 9.86 -23.77 -4.55
C ILE A 152 8.95 -24.12 -3.36
N LEU A 153 8.23 -23.13 -2.84
CA LEU A 153 7.21 -23.36 -1.81
C LEU A 153 6.06 -24.22 -2.34
N ALA A 154 5.68 -25.26 -1.59
CA ALA A 154 4.55 -26.12 -1.94
C ALA A 154 3.20 -25.40 -1.84
N LYS A 155 3.07 -24.47 -0.90
CA LYS A 155 1.91 -23.60 -0.75
C LYS A 155 2.37 -22.15 -0.80
N PRO A 156 1.83 -21.34 -1.73
CA PRO A 156 2.08 -19.91 -1.72
C PRO A 156 1.61 -19.31 -0.40
N VAL A 157 2.36 -18.34 0.14
CA VAL A 157 1.91 -17.59 1.30
C VAL A 157 0.68 -16.77 0.89
N THR A 158 -0.45 -17.11 1.47
CA THR A 158 -1.72 -16.35 1.34
C THR A 158 -2.03 -15.71 2.68
N ASN A 159 -2.46 -14.48 2.67
CA ASN A 159 -3.06 -13.88 3.86
C ASN A 159 -4.50 -14.30 3.95
#